data_5520a3a62684231a68541b2acf7d7eff
#
_entry.id   5520a3a62684231a68541b2acf7d7eff
#
_cell.length_a   1.000
_cell.length_b   1.000
_cell.length_c   1.000
_cell.angle_alpha   90.00
_cell.angle_beta   90.00
_cell.angle_gamma   90.00
#
_symmetry.space_group_name_H-M   'P 1'
#
loop_
_entity.id
_entity.type
_entity.pdbx_description
1 polymer ?
#
loop_
_entity_poly.entity_id
_entity_poly.type
_entity_poly.pdbx_seq_one_letter_code
_entity_poly.pdbx_strand_id
1 'polypeptide(L)'
;RIEGDALVLIRRGQRQKLPVAGMAAITPWRLPLPMHGLHVRGAVGAQSSLSLGAADPATLATLLAQAGAPELAIGHTSPVLADARARAAAPRWRIDHPGFKFGLFPLLLALPAFRLHQHIAFGSSFGEYTNFGLQAYLSALLIWWAAWSIGMALLAMALRILVELGSLAALLLQPAHAGNVRTALQGSARTLYFIGAPAWLLWRLLSNS
;
A
#
# COMPACT_ATOMS: atom_id res chain seq x y z
N ARG A 1 -17.88 -0.46 -13.81
CA ARG A 1 -17.86 0.34 -15.02
C ARG A 1 -19.22 1.04 -15.15
N ILE A 2 -19.25 2.30 -15.58
CA ILE A 2 -20.48 3.00 -15.90
C ILE A 2 -20.67 2.93 -17.42
N GLU A 3 -21.85 2.49 -17.86
CA GLU A 3 -22.24 2.38 -19.26
C GLU A 3 -23.56 3.13 -19.44
N GLY A 4 -23.48 4.34 -19.99
CA GLY A 4 -24.64 5.24 -20.12
C GLY A 4 -25.19 5.64 -18.74
N ASP A 5 -26.45 5.32 -18.50
CA ASP A 5 -27.22 5.58 -17.28
C ASP A 5 -27.20 4.42 -16.27
N ALA A 6 -26.35 3.41 -16.48
CA ALA A 6 -26.31 2.20 -15.65
C ALA A 6 -24.90 1.91 -15.10
N LEU A 7 -24.85 1.54 -13.82
CA LEU A 7 -23.67 0.94 -13.21
C LEU A 7 -23.62 -0.55 -13.52
N VAL A 8 -22.61 -0.96 -14.30
CA VAL A 8 -22.40 -2.37 -14.67
C VAL A 8 -21.41 -2.99 -13.69
N LEU A 9 -21.89 -3.98 -12.96
CA LEU A 9 -21.11 -4.79 -12.05
C LEU A 9 -20.81 -6.14 -12.68
N ILE A 10 -19.55 -6.55 -12.63
CA ILE A 10 -19.15 -7.88 -13.08
C ILE A 10 -18.74 -8.68 -11.83
N ARG A 11 -19.56 -9.65 -11.46
CA ARG A 11 -19.29 -10.54 -10.33
C ARG A 11 -19.34 -11.99 -10.78
N ARG A 12 -18.24 -12.71 -10.62
CA ARG A 12 -18.11 -14.12 -11.03
C ARG A 12 -18.56 -14.39 -12.48
N GLY A 13 -18.22 -13.48 -13.41
CA GLY A 13 -18.62 -13.60 -14.84
C GLY A 13 -20.05 -13.16 -15.16
N GLN A 14 -20.89 -12.88 -14.16
CA GLN A 14 -22.24 -12.35 -14.38
C GLN A 14 -22.20 -10.83 -14.44
N ARG A 15 -22.87 -10.26 -15.45
CA ARG A 15 -23.07 -8.83 -15.59
C ARG A 15 -24.39 -8.44 -14.94
N GLN A 16 -24.34 -7.60 -13.94
CA GLN A 16 -25.51 -6.99 -13.31
C GLN A 16 -25.54 -5.51 -13.66
N LYS A 17 -26.61 -5.05 -14.30
CA LYS A 17 -26.85 -3.64 -14.59
C LYS A 17 -27.76 -3.05 -13.52
N LEU A 18 -27.30 -1.96 -12.91
CA LEU A 18 -28.04 -1.18 -11.93
C LEU A 18 -28.29 0.20 -12.51
N PRO A 19 -29.56 0.57 -12.80
CA PRO A 19 -29.87 1.92 -13.30
C PRO A 19 -29.51 2.97 -12.26
N VAL A 20 -28.78 4.00 -12.68
CA VAL A 20 -28.31 5.06 -11.79
C VAL A 20 -29.45 5.89 -11.25
N ALA A 21 -30.47 6.14 -12.08
CA ALA A 21 -31.70 6.85 -11.69
C ALA A 21 -32.53 6.12 -10.59
N GLY A 22 -32.32 4.81 -10.43
CA GLY A 22 -32.93 3.99 -9.38
C GLY A 22 -32.16 3.99 -8.05
N MET A 23 -31.11 4.77 -7.90
CA MET A 23 -30.33 4.87 -6.66
C MET A 23 -30.93 5.94 -5.75
N ALA A 24 -31.25 5.58 -4.50
CA ALA A 24 -31.83 6.49 -3.51
C ALA A 24 -30.78 7.19 -2.65
N ALA A 25 -29.68 6.51 -2.35
CA ALA A 25 -28.58 7.06 -1.56
C ALA A 25 -27.28 6.34 -1.85
N ILE A 26 -26.16 7.07 -1.83
CA ILE A 26 -24.79 6.53 -1.84
C ILE A 26 -24.07 7.14 -0.65
N THR A 27 -23.54 6.34 0.23
CA THR A 27 -22.82 6.79 1.41
C THR A 27 -21.45 6.10 1.46
N PRO A 28 -20.37 6.81 1.82
CA PRO A 28 -19.08 6.17 2.01
C PRO A 28 -19.12 5.23 3.22
N TRP A 29 -18.32 4.18 3.18
CA TRP A 29 -18.15 3.31 4.34
C TRP A 29 -17.58 4.11 5.51
N ARG A 30 -18.11 3.89 6.70
CA ARG A 30 -17.62 4.55 7.92
C ARG A 30 -16.21 4.08 8.29
N LEU A 31 -15.89 2.82 8.03
CA LEU A 31 -14.58 2.22 8.28
C LEU A 31 -13.94 1.83 6.96
N PRO A 32 -12.80 2.45 6.56
CA PRO A 32 -12.13 2.19 5.29
C PRO A 32 -11.23 0.94 5.33
N LEU A 33 -11.63 -0.11 6.03
CA LEU A 33 -10.86 -1.35 6.18
C LEU A 33 -11.63 -2.54 5.59
N PRO A 34 -10.95 -3.41 4.83
CA PRO A 34 -9.54 -3.36 4.36
C PRO A 34 -9.33 -2.41 3.18
N MET A 35 -10.37 -1.85 2.64
CA MET A 35 -10.39 -0.88 1.54
C MET A 35 -11.50 0.14 1.74
N HIS A 36 -11.46 1.23 0.99
CA HIS A 36 -12.56 2.18 0.93
C HIS A 36 -13.69 1.65 0.06
N GLY A 37 -14.91 2.14 0.28
CA GLY A 37 -16.06 1.75 -0.52
C GLY A 37 -17.26 2.65 -0.32
N LEU A 38 -18.30 2.35 -1.07
CA LEU A 38 -19.59 3.03 -1.06
C LEU A 38 -20.71 2.04 -0.77
N HIS A 39 -21.67 2.44 0.04
CA HIS A 39 -22.96 1.80 0.13
C HIS A 39 -23.91 2.49 -0.85
N VAL A 40 -24.46 1.73 -1.76
CA VAL A 40 -25.50 2.17 -2.70
C VAL A 40 -26.82 1.59 -2.26
N ARG A 41 -27.79 2.42 -1.96
CA ARG A 41 -29.15 2.02 -1.63
C ARG A 41 -30.05 2.25 -2.85
N GLY A 42 -30.80 1.23 -3.29
CA GLY A 42 -31.81 1.37 -4.34
C GLY A 42 -33.02 2.15 -3.88
N ALA A 43 -33.70 2.81 -4.82
CA ALA A 43 -35.03 3.38 -4.61
C ALA A 43 -36.09 2.26 -4.56
N VAL A 44 -37.19 2.53 -3.93
CA VAL A 44 -38.39 1.74 -3.69
C VAL A 44 -38.45 0.32 -4.31
N GLY A 45 -38.56 -0.68 -3.45
CA GLY A 45 -38.83 -2.10 -3.82
C GLY A 45 -37.63 -3.01 -3.95
N ALA A 46 -36.42 -2.49 -4.12
CA ALA A 46 -35.21 -3.29 -4.06
C ALA A 46 -34.61 -3.20 -2.65
N GLN A 47 -34.78 -4.25 -1.84
CA GLN A 47 -34.13 -4.42 -0.53
C GLN A 47 -32.60 -4.55 -0.63
N SER A 48 -32.00 -4.12 -1.73
CA SER A 48 -30.58 -4.30 -2.00
C SER A 48 -29.78 -3.03 -1.65
N SER A 49 -29.30 -2.99 -0.42
CA SER A 49 -28.10 -2.19 -0.13
C SER A 49 -26.91 -2.92 -0.72
N LEU A 50 -26.27 -2.33 -1.70
CA LEU A 50 -25.06 -2.87 -2.32
C LEU A 50 -23.83 -2.20 -1.74
N SER A 51 -22.91 -2.99 -1.23
CA SER A 51 -21.61 -2.50 -0.77
C SER A 51 -20.57 -2.69 -1.87
N LEU A 52 -20.04 -1.58 -2.36
CA LEU A 52 -19.03 -1.54 -3.41
C LEU A 52 -17.68 -1.12 -2.82
N GLY A 53 -16.70 -2.04 -2.85
CA GLY A 53 -15.31 -1.67 -2.61
C GLY A 53 -14.73 -0.99 -3.85
N ALA A 54 -14.08 0.16 -3.67
CA ALA A 54 -13.46 0.90 -4.75
C ALA A 54 -12.07 1.41 -4.33
N ALA A 55 -11.12 1.35 -5.24
CA ALA A 55 -9.80 1.90 -5.01
C ALA A 55 -9.84 3.43 -4.85
N ASP A 56 -10.75 4.07 -5.59
CA ASP A 56 -11.08 5.49 -5.49
C ASP A 56 -12.59 5.68 -5.47
N PRO A 57 -13.21 5.62 -4.28
CA PRO A 57 -14.66 5.81 -4.13
C PRO A 57 -15.10 7.26 -4.41
N ALA A 58 -14.17 8.23 -4.32
CA ALA A 58 -14.51 9.63 -4.61
C ALA A 58 -14.73 9.84 -6.11
N THR A 59 -13.84 9.32 -6.96
CA THR A 59 -14.03 9.34 -8.41
C THR A 59 -15.25 8.53 -8.82
N LEU A 60 -15.51 7.37 -8.22
CA LEU A 60 -16.71 6.59 -8.50
C LEU A 60 -17.99 7.38 -8.15
N ALA A 61 -17.99 8.05 -7.00
CA ALA A 61 -19.13 8.89 -6.58
C ALA A 61 -19.37 10.05 -7.55
N THR A 62 -18.31 10.73 -8.00
CA THR A 62 -18.40 11.81 -8.98
C THR A 62 -18.94 11.31 -10.31
N LEU A 63 -18.49 10.16 -10.79
CA LEU A 63 -18.99 9.55 -12.03
C LEU A 63 -20.46 9.13 -11.93
N LEU A 64 -20.90 8.64 -10.78
CA LEU A 64 -22.31 8.32 -10.53
C LEU A 64 -23.18 9.57 -10.51
N ALA A 65 -22.71 10.66 -9.92
CA ALA A 65 -23.41 11.94 -9.95
C ALA A 65 -23.53 12.49 -11.37
N GLN A 66 -22.47 12.41 -12.18
CA GLN A 66 -22.49 12.80 -13.61
C GLN A 66 -23.44 11.93 -14.44
N ALA A 67 -23.62 10.67 -14.07
CA ALA A 67 -24.56 9.75 -14.73
C ALA A 67 -26.02 9.93 -14.26
N GLY A 68 -26.33 10.99 -13.48
CA GLY A 68 -27.70 11.32 -13.06
C GLY A 68 -28.12 10.64 -11.75
N ALA A 69 -27.20 10.13 -10.96
CA ALA A 69 -27.54 9.73 -9.59
C ALA A 69 -28.07 10.97 -8.83
N PRO A 70 -29.13 10.83 -8.03
CA PRO A 70 -29.64 11.95 -7.25
C PRO A 70 -28.49 12.52 -6.42
N GLU A 71 -28.50 13.86 -6.28
CA GLU A 71 -27.47 14.62 -5.60
C GLU A 71 -27.36 14.09 -4.16
N LEU A 72 -26.39 13.24 -4.01
CA LEU A 72 -26.27 12.41 -2.85
C LEU A 72 -25.64 13.22 -1.74
N ALA A 73 -26.07 12.92 -0.55
CA ALA A 73 -25.49 13.27 0.73
C ALA A 73 -23.98 12.89 0.87
N ILE A 74 -23.26 12.85 -0.24
CA ILE A 74 -21.82 12.84 -0.30
C ILE A 74 -21.40 14.30 -0.18
N GLY A 75 -21.46 14.83 1.02
CA GLY A 75 -20.79 16.10 1.25
C GLY A 75 -19.40 15.98 0.70
N HIS A 76 -19.02 16.85 -0.26
CA HIS A 76 -17.67 16.91 -0.83
C HIS A 76 -16.57 17.02 0.24
N THR A 77 -16.97 17.25 1.48
CA THR A 77 -16.20 17.37 2.71
C THR A 77 -16.07 16.07 3.54
N SER A 78 -16.57 14.92 3.04
CA SER A 78 -16.44 13.68 3.81
C SER A 78 -14.96 13.35 4.07
N PRO A 79 -14.52 13.24 5.35
CA PRO A 79 -13.13 12.93 5.71
C PRO A 79 -12.69 11.58 5.15
N VAL A 80 -13.62 10.62 5.04
CA VAL A 80 -13.36 9.30 4.47
C VAL A 80 -13.02 9.40 3.00
N LEU A 81 -13.70 10.28 2.25
CA LEU A 81 -13.38 10.52 0.84
C LEU A 81 -12.08 11.29 0.67
N ALA A 82 -11.74 12.21 1.60
CA ALA A 82 -10.45 12.89 1.60
C ALA A 82 -9.30 11.91 1.84
N ASP A 83 -9.45 10.98 2.80
CA ASP A 83 -8.47 9.91 3.04
C ASP A 83 -8.34 8.97 1.83
N ALA A 84 -9.46 8.60 1.20
CA ALA A 84 -9.47 7.78 -0.01
C ALA A 84 -8.76 8.47 -1.19
N ARG A 85 -8.99 9.77 -1.39
CA ARG A 85 -8.28 10.57 -2.41
C ARG A 85 -6.78 10.64 -2.11
N ALA A 86 -6.38 10.90 -0.88
CA ALA A 86 -4.98 10.91 -0.48
C ALA A 86 -4.30 9.55 -0.74
N ARG A 87 -5.01 8.44 -0.50
CA ARG A 87 -4.55 7.09 -0.82
C ARG A 87 -4.39 6.86 -2.32
N ALA A 88 -5.35 7.28 -3.13
CA ALA A 88 -5.32 7.13 -4.58
C ALA A 88 -4.26 8.05 -5.24
N ALA A 89 -4.09 9.26 -4.71
CA ALA A 89 -3.12 10.25 -5.17
C ALA A 89 -1.68 9.94 -4.75
N ALA A 90 -1.44 8.93 -3.90
CA ALA A 90 -0.09 8.60 -3.45
C ALA A 90 0.82 8.32 -4.67
N PRO A 91 1.92 9.08 -4.83
CA PRO A 91 2.79 8.95 -5.99
C PRO A 91 3.40 7.54 -6.03
N ARG A 92 3.26 6.87 -7.16
CA ARG A 92 3.91 5.60 -7.44
C ARG A 92 5.27 5.88 -8.05
N TRP A 93 6.33 5.67 -7.30
CA TRP A 93 7.68 5.84 -7.81
C TRP A 93 8.15 4.55 -8.51
N ARG A 94 9.09 4.68 -9.45
CA ARG A 94 9.72 3.49 -10.08
C ARG A 94 10.40 2.57 -9.05
N ILE A 95 10.92 3.13 -7.97
CA ILE A 95 11.52 2.39 -6.85
C ILE A 95 10.51 1.58 -6.03
N ASP A 96 9.20 1.86 -6.13
CA ASP A 96 8.14 1.06 -5.50
C ASP A 96 7.82 -0.22 -6.29
N HIS A 97 8.48 -0.45 -7.44
CA HIS A 97 8.31 -1.70 -8.20
C HIS A 97 8.73 -2.89 -7.33
N PRO A 98 7.91 -3.96 -7.23
CA PRO A 98 8.18 -5.08 -6.33
C PRO A 98 9.55 -5.72 -6.53
N GLY A 99 10.00 -5.88 -7.78
CA GLY A 99 11.33 -6.45 -8.09
C GLY A 99 12.48 -5.59 -7.56
N PHE A 100 12.36 -4.26 -7.62
CA PHE A 100 13.34 -3.39 -7.00
C PHE A 100 13.24 -3.44 -5.47
N LYS A 101 12.04 -3.22 -4.92
CA LYS A 101 11.80 -3.07 -3.49
C LYS A 101 12.15 -4.32 -2.68
N PHE A 102 11.83 -5.51 -3.19
CA PHE A 102 12.00 -6.78 -2.47
C PHE A 102 13.11 -7.69 -3.04
N GLY A 103 13.68 -7.31 -4.18
CA GLY A 103 14.77 -8.05 -4.81
C GLY A 103 16.09 -7.27 -4.80
N LEU A 104 16.19 -6.26 -5.66
CA LEU A 104 17.44 -5.53 -5.85
C LEU A 104 17.85 -4.70 -4.64
N PHE A 105 16.93 -3.98 -4.01
CA PHE A 105 17.25 -3.14 -2.85
C PHE A 105 17.76 -3.94 -1.65
N PRO A 106 17.14 -5.07 -1.23
CA PRO A 106 17.70 -5.93 -0.22
C PRO A 106 19.07 -6.53 -0.59
N LEU A 107 19.31 -6.83 -1.87
CA LEU A 107 20.60 -7.29 -2.34
C LEU A 107 21.70 -6.23 -2.12
N LEU A 108 21.41 -4.96 -2.43
CA LEU A 108 22.32 -3.85 -2.18
C LEU A 108 22.70 -3.70 -0.70
N LEU A 109 21.77 -4.03 0.22
CA LEU A 109 22.03 -4.02 1.66
C LEU A 109 22.76 -5.30 2.11
N ALA A 110 22.43 -6.44 1.53
CA ALA A 110 23.06 -7.72 1.87
C ALA A 110 24.55 -7.77 1.48
N LEU A 111 24.92 -7.19 0.33
CA LEU A 111 26.29 -7.26 -0.18
C LEU A 111 27.36 -6.73 0.79
N PRO A 112 27.28 -5.49 1.34
CA PRO A 112 28.27 -4.99 2.28
C PRO A 112 28.28 -5.79 3.59
N ALA A 113 27.11 -6.20 4.08
CA ALA A 113 27.00 -7.01 5.29
C ALA A 113 27.60 -8.41 5.08
N PHE A 114 27.36 -9.05 3.94
CA PHE A 114 27.95 -10.33 3.57
C PHE A 114 29.46 -10.22 3.41
N ARG A 115 29.97 -9.17 2.76
CA ARG A 115 31.42 -8.95 2.64
C ARG A 115 32.12 -8.79 3.98
N LEU A 116 31.51 -8.03 4.90
CA LEU A 116 32.05 -7.91 6.25
C LEU A 116 32.02 -9.25 6.98
N HIS A 117 30.93 -10.00 6.88
CA HIS A 117 30.88 -11.36 7.44
C HIS A 117 31.98 -12.26 6.89
N GLN A 118 32.19 -12.28 5.57
CA GLN A 118 33.29 -13.06 4.94
C GLN A 118 34.64 -12.66 5.49
N HIS A 119 34.88 -11.36 5.67
CA HIS A 119 36.16 -10.88 6.22
C HIS A 119 36.37 -11.32 7.68
N ILE A 120 35.32 -11.23 8.51
CA ILE A 120 35.40 -11.64 9.92
C ILE A 120 35.55 -13.16 10.06
N ALA A 121 34.73 -13.93 9.31
CA ALA A 121 34.68 -15.39 9.46
C ALA A 121 35.85 -16.12 8.79
N PHE A 122 36.37 -15.59 7.67
CA PHE A 122 37.31 -16.28 6.81
C PHE A 122 38.61 -15.47 6.52
N GLY A 123 38.75 -14.29 7.13
CA GLY A 123 39.92 -13.43 6.98
C GLY A 123 40.03 -12.67 5.66
N SER A 124 39.10 -12.85 4.71
CA SER A 124 39.09 -12.12 3.44
C SER A 124 37.69 -11.97 2.89
N SER A 125 37.46 -10.96 2.01
CA SER A 125 36.18 -10.72 1.38
C SER A 125 35.68 -11.87 0.47
N PHE A 126 36.52 -12.82 0.15
CA PHE A 126 36.25 -14.01 -0.65
C PHE A 126 36.70 -15.30 0.05
N GLY A 127 36.82 -15.28 1.38
CA GLY A 127 37.39 -16.38 2.13
C GLY A 127 36.63 -17.68 2.01
N GLU A 128 35.31 -17.66 1.96
CA GLU A 128 34.50 -18.86 1.73
C GLU A 128 34.72 -19.43 0.32
N TYR A 129 34.87 -18.55 -0.69
CA TYR A 129 35.19 -18.96 -2.06
C TYR A 129 36.54 -19.66 -2.13
N THR A 130 37.58 -19.13 -1.48
CA THR A 130 38.91 -19.71 -1.49
C THR A 130 38.99 -21.03 -0.72
N ASN A 131 38.20 -21.18 0.35
CA ASN A 131 38.23 -22.37 1.21
C ASN A 131 37.28 -23.49 0.73
N PHE A 132 36.12 -23.13 0.18
CA PHE A 132 35.04 -24.09 -0.12
C PHE A 132 34.51 -24.01 -1.57
N GLY A 133 35.05 -23.10 -2.38
CA GLY A 133 34.70 -22.93 -3.78
C GLY A 133 33.48 -22.07 -4.07
N LEU A 134 33.25 -21.88 -5.37
CA LEU A 134 32.21 -20.95 -5.87
C LEU A 134 30.80 -21.31 -5.43
N GLN A 135 30.47 -22.60 -5.40
CA GLN A 135 29.12 -23.05 -5.06
C GLN A 135 28.78 -22.70 -3.61
N ALA A 136 29.68 -22.93 -2.66
CA ALA A 136 29.49 -22.57 -1.26
C ALA A 136 29.27 -21.04 -1.12
N TYR A 137 30.17 -20.25 -1.73
CA TYR A 137 30.09 -18.80 -1.70
C TYR A 137 28.75 -18.24 -2.26
N LEU A 138 28.31 -18.74 -3.41
CA LEU A 138 27.04 -18.31 -4.00
C LEU A 138 25.83 -18.76 -3.19
N SER A 139 25.87 -19.95 -2.59
CA SER A 139 24.82 -20.45 -1.71
C SER A 139 24.71 -19.59 -0.45
N ALA A 140 25.81 -19.24 0.17
CA ALA A 140 25.85 -18.35 1.31
C ALA A 140 25.34 -16.94 0.95
N LEU A 141 25.77 -16.37 -0.18
CA LEU A 141 25.26 -15.09 -0.66
C LEU A 141 23.75 -15.11 -0.91
N LEU A 142 23.23 -16.20 -1.48
CA LEU A 142 21.80 -16.37 -1.72
C LEU A 142 21.01 -16.40 -0.40
N ILE A 143 21.52 -17.10 0.61
CA ILE A 143 20.91 -17.17 1.95
C ILE A 143 20.88 -15.77 2.58
N TRP A 144 21.99 -15.02 2.51
CA TRP A 144 22.06 -13.66 3.02
C TRP A 144 21.08 -12.74 2.30
N TRP A 145 21.03 -12.81 0.97
CA TRP A 145 20.05 -12.03 0.19
C TRP A 145 18.60 -12.39 0.56
N ALA A 146 18.28 -13.67 0.67
CA ALA A 146 16.95 -14.12 1.07
C ALA A 146 16.56 -13.61 2.47
N ALA A 147 17.48 -13.71 3.44
CA ALA A 147 17.26 -13.20 4.79
C ALA A 147 16.99 -11.68 4.81
N TRP A 148 17.78 -10.89 4.06
CA TRP A 148 17.55 -9.46 3.91
C TRP A 148 16.23 -9.15 3.20
N SER A 149 15.89 -9.91 2.15
CA SER A 149 14.62 -9.73 1.42
C SER A 149 13.41 -9.99 2.32
N ILE A 150 13.45 -11.03 3.15
CA ILE A 150 12.40 -11.33 4.14
C ILE A 150 12.34 -10.21 5.18
N GLY A 151 13.47 -9.78 5.74
CA GLY A 151 13.54 -8.70 6.72
C GLY A 151 12.95 -7.39 6.16
N MET A 152 13.29 -7.03 4.94
CA MET A 152 12.75 -5.84 4.27
C MET A 152 11.26 -5.97 3.94
N ALA A 153 10.78 -7.17 3.60
CA ALA A 153 9.34 -7.41 3.42
C ALA A 153 8.57 -7.25 4.74
N LEU A 154 9.10 -7.78 5.84
CA LEU A 154 8.51 -7.61 7.17
C LEU A 154 8.51 -6.13 7.60
N LEU A 155 9.60 -5.40 7.38
CA LEU A 155 9.65 -3.96 7.63
C LEU A 155 8.60 -3.21 6.80
N ALA A 156 8.47 -3.51 5.51
CA ALA A 156 7.47 -2.90 4.66
C ALA A 156 6.03 -3.18 5.16
N MET A 157 5.76 -4.39 5.63
CA MET A 157 4.47 -4.75 6.22
C MET A 157 4.21 -3.98 7.52
N ALA A 158 5.18 -3.92 8.42
CA ALA A 158 5.06 -3.17 9.67
C ALA A 158 4.79 -1.68 9.42
N LEU A 159 5.57 -1.06 8.52
CA LEU A 159 5.37 0.34 8.13
C LEU A 159 3.99 0.57 7.50
N ARG A 160 3.51 -0.38 6.67
CA ARG A 160 2.16 -0.29 6.11
C ARG A 160 1.07 -0.38 7.17
N ILE A 161 1.20 -1.28 8.14
CA ILE A 161 0.27 -1.38 9.28
C ILE A 161 0.24 -0.06 10.05
N LEU A 162 1.41 0.52 10.35
CA LEU A 162 1.49 1.81 11.04
C LEU A 162 0.82 2.94 10.27
N VAL A 163 1.00 2.99 8.95
CA VAL A 163 0.32 3.99 8.08
C VAL A 163 -1.20 3.79 8.12
N GLU A 164 -1.70 2.56 8.00
CA GLU A 164 -3.14 2.31 7.99
C GLU A 164 -3.77 2.58 9.38
N LEU A 165 -3.12 2.15 10.46
CA LEU A 165 -3.59 2.42 11.83
C LEU A 165 -3.52 3.92 12.17
N GLY A 166 -2.42 4.60 11.82
CA GLY A 166 -2.27 6.04 12.05
C GLY A 166 -3.28 6.86 11.23
N SER A 167 -3.54 6.46 9.98
CA SER A 167 -4.56 7.11 9.14
C SER A 167 -5.97 6.90 9.70
N LEU A 168 -6.26 5.68 10.20
CA LEU A 168 -7.54 5.39 10.84
C LEU A 168 -7.73 6.20 12.13
N ALA A 169 -6.69 6.28 12.97
CA ALA A 169 -6.72 7.11 14.19
C ALA A 169 -6.94 8.58 13.85
N ALA A 170 -6.26 9.11 12.84
CA ALA A 170 -6.45 10.48 12.38
C ALA A 170 -7.89 10.72 11.88
N LEU A 171 -8.45 9.76 11.14
CA LEU A 171 -9.84 9.84 10.66
C LEU A 171 -10.85 9.90 11.81
N LEU A 172 -10.60 9.18 12.91
CA LEU A 172 -11.48 9.14 14.06
C LEU A 172 -11.30 10.36 14.99
N LEU A 173 -10.07 10.83 15.17
CA LEU A 173 -9.74 11.90 16.14
C LEU A 173 -9.73 13.28 15.50
N GLN A 174 -9.26 13.40 14.26
CA GLN A 174 -9.11 14.67 13.54
C GLN A 174 -9.53 14.52 12.06
N PRO A 175 -10.81 14.30 11.78
CA PRO A 175 -11.30 13.97 10.45
C PRO A 175 -10.95 15.02 9.38
N ALA A 176 -10.88 16.31 9.76
CA ALA A 176 -10.53 17.40 8.85
C ALA A 176 -9.08 17.29 8.32
N HIS A 177 -8.17 16.65 9.03
CA HIS A 177 -6.76 16.52 8.69
C HIS A 177 -6.37 15.11 8.21
N ALA A 178 -7.31 14.16 8.18
CA ALA A 178 -7.03 12.74 7.90
C ALA A 178 -6.23 12.51 6.60
N GLY A 179 -6.57 13.22 5.52
CA GLY A 179 -5.85 13.12 4.24
C GLY A 179 -4.40 13.60 4.34
N ASN A 180 -4.14 14.70 5.03
CA ASN A 180 -2.79 15.25 5.21
C ASN A 180 -1.93 14.33 6.09
N VAL A 181 -2.51 13.82 7.19
CA VAL A 181 -1.85 12.86 8.08
C VAL A 181 -1.47 11.60 7.31
N ARG A 182 -2.37 11.07 6.49
CA ARG A 182 -2.08 9.92 5.64
C ARG A 182 -0.90 10.18 4.71
N THR A 183 -0.89 11.31 4.02
CA THR A 183 0.19 11.69 3.10
C THR A 183 1.53 11.80 3.84
N ALA A 184 1.55 12.43 5.02
CA ALA A 184 2.74 12.54 5.85
C ALA A 184 3.25 11.16 6.32
N LEU A 185 2.36 10.30 6.83
CA LEU A 185 2.72 8.95 7.26
C LEU A 185 3.28 8.09 6.12
N GLN A 186 2.69 8.17 4.92
CA GLN A 186 3.20 7.47 3.74
C GLN A 186 4.60 7.97 3.33
N GLY A 187 4.82 9.28 3.37
CA GLY A 187 6.13 9.88 3.12
C GLY A 187 7.17 9.41 4.13
N SER A 188 6.85 9.48 5.42
CA SER A 188 7.73 9.02 6.50
C SER A 188 8.06 7.53 6.41
N ALA A 189 7.06 6.69 6.13
CA ALA A 189 7.26 5.25 5.97
C ALA A 189 8.19 4.94 4.78
N ARG A 190 8.06 5.69 3.67
CA ARG A 190 8.93 5.55 2.50
C ARG A 190 10.36 5.98 2.82
N THR A 191 10.54 7.09 3.52
CA THR A 191 11.86 7.57 3.97
C THR A 191 12.52 6.56 4.91
N LEU A 192 11.78 6.05 5.89
CA LEU A 192 12.30 5.01 6.81
C LEU A 192 12.70 3.74 6.07
N TYR A 193 11.95 3.33 5.06
CA TYR A 193 12.27 2.13 4.29
C TYR A 193 13.54 2.31 3.45
N PHE A 194 13.62 3.38 2.63
CA PHE A 194 14.70 3.53 1.64
C PHE A 194 15.93 4.27 2.18
N ILE A 195 15.80 5.06 3.24
CA ILE A 195 16.91 5.80 3.85
C ILE A 195 17.22 5.26 5.25
N GLY A 196 16.19 5.02 6.07
CA GLY A 196 16.39 4.57 7.45
C GLY A 196 17.05 3.20 7.54
N ALA A 197 16.67 2.23 6.70
CA ALA A 197 17.29 0.90 6.71
C ALA A 197 18.78 0.92 6.30
N PRO A 198 19.19 1.59 5.19
CA PRO A 198 20.63 1.76 4.89
C PRO A 198 21.38 2.53 5.97
N ALA A 199 20.82 3.61 6.50
CA ALA A 199 21.47 4.40 7.53
C ALA A 199 21.69 3.60 8.82
N TRP A 200 20.69 2.78 9.23
CA TRP A 200 20.83 1.87 10.36
C TRP A 200 21.93 0.82 10.10
N LEU A 201 21.99 0.25 8.90
CA LEU A 201 23.04 -0.69 8.54
C LEU A 201 24.43 -0.04 8.61
N LEU A 202 24.60 1.14 8.00
CA LEU A 202 25.87 1.87 8.03
C LEU A 202 26.29 2.20 9.47
N TRP A 203 25.36 2.69 10.28
CA TRP A 203 25.65 2.97 11.70
C TRP A 203 26.11 1.71 12.43
N ARG A 204 25.43 0.57 12.21
CA ARG A 204 25.82 -0.69 12.85
C ARG A 204 27.16 -1.22 12.37
N LEU A 205 27.50 -1.06 11.09
CA LEU A 205 28.81 -1.44 10.56
C LEU A 205 29.94 -0.59 11.16
N LEU A 206 29.72 0.73 11.31
CA LEU A 206 30.69 1.66 11.86
C LEU A 206 30.84 1.55 13.39
N SER A 207 29.78 1.18 14.11
CA SER A 207 29.83 1.04 15.57
C SER A 207 30.47 -0.25 16.05
N ASN A 208 30.67 -1.24 15.18
CA ASN A 208 31.26 -2.54 15.48
C ASN A 208 32.67 -2.72 14.84
N SER A 209 33.18 -1.69 14.18
CA SER A 209 34.57 -1.61 13.69
C SER A 209 35.46 -0.93 14.72
#